data_21d59e6161d97078e99a142b36b09436
#
_entry.id   21d59e6161d97078e99a142b36b09436
#
_cell.length_a   1.000
_cell.length_b   1.000
_cell.length_c   1.000
_cell.angle_alpha   90.00
_cell.angle_beta   90.00
_cell.angle_gamma   90.00
#
_symmetry.space_group_name_H-M   'P 1'
#
loop_
_entity.id
_entity.type
_entity.pdbx_description
1 polymer ?
#
loop_
_entity_poly.entity_id
_entity_poly.type
_entity_poly.pdbx_seq_one_letter_code
_entity_poly.pdbx_strand_id
1 'polypeptide(L)'
;RIKPGDRIGFGNASDAACDLGRLDATVTAKGEDGLITLTFDLAGPALDDAIREVGVMPLPPYIAAKRPEDDRDRSDYQTVFAEHDGSVAAPTAGLHFTPALLDAIRAKGVSTHAVTLHVGAGTFLPVKADDLADHKMHSEWGEVSPETAAALNAVHAKGGRIVCVGTTSLRLLESAS
;
A
#
# COMPACT_ATOMS: atom_id res chain seq x y z
N ARG A 1 -10.05 16.58 20.61
CA ARG A 1 -9.16 17.14 19.58
C ARG A 1 -7.73 16.76 19.95
N ILE A 2 -7.07 15.93 19.15
CA ILE A 2 -5.73 15.39 19.43
C ILE A 2 -4.69 16.52 19.46
N LYS A 3 -3.78 16.49 20.47
CA LYS A 3 -2.72 17.48 20.71
C LYS A 3 -1.37 16.77 20.93
N PRO A 4 -0.23 17.44 20.68
CA PRO A 4 1.06 16.97 21.14
C PRO A 4 1.05 16.71 22.66
N GLY A 5 1.59 15.57 23.07
CA GLY A 5 1.58 15.04 24.44
C GLY A 5 0.43 14.09 24.76
N ASP A 6 -0.60 14.01 23.92
CA ASP A 6 -1.68 13.01 24.12
C ASP A 6 -1.15 11.58 23.91
N ARG A 7 -1.68 10.64 24.69
CA ARG A 7 -1.40 9.20 24.56
C ARG A 7 -2.52 8.56 23.72
N ILE A 8 -2.13 7.69 22.80
CA ILE A 8 -3.04 6.92 21.94
C ILE A 8 -2.70 5.43 22.10
N GLY A 9 -3.71 4.64 22.43
CA GLY A 9 -3.62 3.18 22.45
C GLY A 9 -4.28 2.59 21.20
N PHE A 10 -3.63 1.62 20.59
CA PHE A 10 -4.13 0.83 19.48
C PHE A 10 -4.39 -0.61 19.95
N GLY A 11 -5.38 -1.28 19.36
CA GLY A 11 -5.82 -2.61 19.75
C GLY A 11 -7.02 -2.61 20.70
N ASN A 12 -7.46 -3.79 21.09
CA ASN A 12 -8.64 -3.95 21.96
C ASN A 12 -8.30 -3.62 23.42
N ALA A 13 -9.04 -2.70 24.02
CA ALA A 13 -9.03 -2.50 25.46
C ALA A 13 -9.79 -3.67 26.14
N SER A 14 -9.20 -4.85 26.23
CA SER A 14 -9.72 -5.90 27.10
C SER A 14 -9.10 -5.74 28.50
N ASP A 15 -9.95 -5.73 29.54
CA ASP A 15 -9.57 -5.63 30.96
C ASP A 15 -8.77 -6.83 31.50
N ALA A 16 -8.22 -7.68 30.65
CA ALA A 16 -7.44 -8.84 31.05
C ALA A 16 -5.94 -8.52 31.06
N ALA A 17 -5.29 -8.81 32.14
CA ALA A 17 -3.90 -8.58 32.49
C ALA A 17 -2.82 -9.31 31.62
N CYS A 18 -3.03 -9.36 30.30
CA CYS A 18 -2.03 -9.77 29.33
C CYS A 18 -1.90 -8.66 28.29
N ASP A 19 -0.78 -7.93 28.31
CA ASP A 19 -0.42 -6.84 27.39
C ASP A 19 -0.17 -7.29 25.92
N LEU A 20 -0.56 -8.51 25.56
CA LEU A 20 -0.53 -9.00 24.20
C LEU A 20 -1.74 -8.42 23.44
N GLY A 21 -1.49 -7.53 22.51
CA GLY A 21 -2.53 -6.92 21.66
C GLY A 21 -2.80 -5.43 21.93
N ARG A 22 -1.88 -4.73 22.61
CA ARG A 22 -1.94 -3.28 22.77
C ARG A 22 -0.63 -2.63 22.31
N LEU A 23 -0.76 -1.60 21.51
CA LEU A 23 0.34 -0.76 21.08
C LEU A 23 0.05 0.69 21.46
N ASP A 24 0.91 1.27 22.27
CA ASP A 24 0.77 2.65 22.75
C ASP A 24 1.76 3.60 22.05
N ALA A 25 1.30 4.83 21.82
CA ALA A 25 2.10 5.88 21.24
C ALA A 25 1.78 7.25 21.88
N THR A 26 2.76 8.14 21.82
CA THR A 26 2.61 9.56 22.19
C THR A 26 2.57 10.42 20.94
N VAL A 27 1.64 11.36 20.87
CA VAL A 27 1.58 12.38 19.82
C VAL A 27 2.72 13.36 20.03
N THR A 28 3.63 13.45 19.06
CA THR A 28 4.79 14.36 19.15
C THR A 28 4.61 15.61 18.31
N ALA A 29 3.87 15.53 17.20
CA ALA A 29 3.56 16.70 16.38
C ALA A 29 2.20 16.54 15.69
N LYS A 30 1.65 17.66 15.25
CA LYS A 30 0.45 17.75 14.43
C LYS A 30 0.69 18.71 13.28
N GLY A 31 0.56 18.20 12.04
CA GLY A 31 0.65 18.96 10.81
C GLY A 31 -0.64 19.72 10.47
N GLU A 32 -0.54 20.65 9.52
CA GLU A 32 -1.69 21.47 9.06
C GLU A 32 -2.73 20.61 8.32
N ASP A 33 -2.32 19.59 7.59
CA ASP A 33 -3.18 18.69 6.82
C ASP A 33 -3.85 17.58 7.66
N GLY A 34 -3.78 17.69 8.99
CA GLY A 34 -4.32 16.69 9.90
C GLY A 34 -3.39 15.49 10.14
N LEU A 35 -2.20 15.50 9.56
CA LEU A 35 -1.16 14.53 9.85
C LEU A 35 -0.74 14.61 11.32
N ILE A 36 -0.55 13.46 11.92
CA ILE A 36 -0.13 13.34 13.33
C ILE A 36 1.13 12.51 13.36
N THR A 37 2.17 13.04 13.98
CA THR A 37 3.41 12.30 14.23
C THR A 37 3.29 11.59 15.58
N LEU A 38 3.55 10.30 15.55
CA LEU A 38 3.50 9.44 16.73
C LEU A 38 4.90 8.91 17.06
N THR A 39 5.20 8.85 18.32
CA THR A 39 6.33 8.07 18.85
C THR A 39 5.78 6.89 19.61
N PHE A 40 6.04 5.69 19.14
CA PHE A 40 5.61 4.44 19.76
C PHE A 40 6.52 4.13 20.96
N ASP A 41 5.97 3.41 21.94
CA ASP A 41 6.73 2.92 23.10
C ASP A 41 7.63 1.73 22.75
N LEU A 42 7.39 1.10 21.61
CA LEU A 42 8.20 0.04 21.03
C LEU A 42 9.01 0.56 19.84
N ALA A 43 10.09 -0.13 19.50
CA ALA A 43 10.93 0.18 18.34
C ALA A 43 11.48 -1.10 17.68
N GLY A 44 11.92 -0.96 16.41
CA GLY A 44 12.49 -2.07 15.64
C GLY A 44 11.54 -3.27 15.49
N PRO A 45 12.04 -4.51 15.45
CA PRO A 45 11.22 -5.70 15.20
C PRO A 45 10.05 -5.87 16.16
N ALA A 46 10.19 -5.46 17.43
CA ALA A 46 9.10 -5.53 18.41
C ALA A 46 7.92 -4.59 18.04
N LEU A 47 8.21 -3.43 17.47
CA LEU A 47 7.17 -2.52 16.94
C LEU A 47 6.50 -3.13 15.73
N ASP A 48 7.26 -3.71 14.81
CA ASP A 48 6.71 -4.34 13.60
C ASP A 48 5.78 -5.51 13.95
N ASP A 49 6.15 -6.32 14.92
CA ASP A 49 5.34 -7.43 15.40
C ASP A 49 4.04 -6.93 16.07
N ALA A 50 4.14 -5.90 16.92
CA ALA A 50 2.97 -5.30 17.56
C ALA A 50 2.02 -4.67 16.52
N ILE A 51 2.55 -3.99 15.50
CA ILE A 51 1.73 -3.45 14.40
C ILE A 51 1.01 -4.56 13.63
N ARG A 52 1.68 -5.69 13.36
CA ARG A 52 1.04 -6.84 12.70
C ARG A 52 -0.07 -7.45 13.55
N GLU A 53 0.09 -7.46 14.86
CA GLU A 53 -0.88 -8.04 15.78
C GLU A 53 -2.12 -7.16 15.94
N VAL A 54 -1.95 -5.85 16.18
CA VAL A 54 -3.07 -4.93 16.41
C VAL A 54 -3.62 -4.30 15.15
N GLY A 55 -2.85 -4.34 14.05
CA GLY A 55 -3.21 -3.72 12.79
C GLY A 55 -4.30 -4.48 12.04
N VAL A 56 -5.15 -3.73 11.37
CA VAL A 56 -6.20 -4.25 10.49
C VAL A 56 -5.87 -3.93 9.04
N MET A 57 -6.39 -4.74 8.11
CA MET A 57 -6.20 -4.49 6.68
C MET A 57 -6.90 -3.18 6.29
N PRO A 58 -6.21 -2.19 5.72
CA PRO A 58 -6.80 -0.93 5.30
C PRO A 58 -7.64 -1.11 4.03
N LEU A 59 -8.88 -1.60 4.21
CA LEU A 59 -9.79 -1.79 3.09
C LEU A 59 -10.21 -0.46 2.45
N PRO A 60 -10.42 -0.44 1.12
CA PRO A 60 -11.01 0.71 0.45
C PRO A 60 -12.31 1.16 1.12
N PRO A 61 -12.58 2.48 1.24
CA PRO A 61 -13.75 2.99 1.96
C PRO A 61 -15.09 2.42 1.49
N TYR A 62 -15.22 2.11 0.19
CA TYR A 62 -16.45 1.55 -0.37
C TYR A 62 -16.70 0.09 0.03
N ILE A 63 -15.66 -0.64 0.47
CA ILE A 63 -15.77 -1.98 1.05
C ILE A 63 -16.00 -1.86 2.56
N ALA A 64 -15.16 -1.08 3.25
CA ALA A 64 -15.24 -0.88 4.69
C ALA A 64 -16.61 -0.31 5.14
N ALA A 65 -17.27 0.49 4.30
CA ALA A 65 -18.61 1.00 4.55
C ALA A 65 -19.72 -0.07 4.48
N LYS A 66 -19.45 -1.24 3.90
CA LYS A 66 -20.47 -2.31 3.73
C LYS A 66 -20.36 -3.42 4.76
N ARG A 67 -19.18 -3.65 5.28
CA ARG A 67 -18.90 -4.68 6.28
C ARG A 67 -17.61 -4.36 7.04
N PRO A 68 -17.45 -4.84 8.29
CA PRO A 68 -16.14 -4.84 8.95
C PRO A 68 -15.16 -5.76 8.17
N GLU A 69 -13.87 -5.54 8.39
CA GLU A 69 -12.82 -6.45 7.93
C GLU A 69 -12.96 -7.83 8.57
N ASP A 70 -12.47 -8.84 7.86
CA ASP A 70 -12.36 -10.21 8.35
C ASP A 70 -10.99 -10.83 7.94
N ASP A 71 -10.64 -12.00 8.49
CA ASP A 71 -9.35 -12.65 8.25
C ASP A 71 -9.11 -12.98 6.77
N ARG A 72 -10.16 -13.13 5.97
CA ARG A 72 -10.05 -13.40 4.52
C ARG A 72 -9.52 -12.19 3.77
N ASP A 73 -9.73 -10.97 4.27
CA ASP A 73 -9.23 -9.76 3.61
C ASP A 73 -7.72 -9.76 3.47
N ARG A 74 -7.00 -10.41 4.38
CA ARG A 74 -5.53 -10.55 4.29
C ARG A 74 -5.10 -11.33 3.06
N SER A 75 -5.90 -12.27 2.60
CA SER A 75 -5.68 -13.04 1.36
C SER A 75 -6.38 -12.44 0.16
N ASP A 76 -7.63 -12.00 0.32
CA ASP A 76 -8.49 -11.56 -0.78
C ASP A 76 -8.13 -10.15 -1.28
N TYR A 77 -7.57 -9.31 -0.39
CA TYR A 77 -7.08 -7.97 -0.75
C TYR A 77 -5.55 -7.94 -0.90
N GLN A 78 -4.93 -9.06 -1.31
CA GLN A 78 -3.51 -9.17 -1.59
C GLN A 78 -3.30 -9.80 -2.96
N THR A 79 -2.40 -9.22 -3.76
CA THR A 79 -2.11 -9.71 -5.11
C THR A 79 -1.01 -10.78 -5.10
N VAL A 80 -0.97 -11.61 -6.14
CA VAL A 80 0.14 -12.56 -6.37
C VAL A 80 1.49 -11.87 -6.65
N PHE A 81 1.50 -10.56 -6.80
CA PHE A 81 2.68 -9.74 -7.06
C PHE A 81 3.26 -9.11 -5.78
N ALA A 82 2.59 -9.25 -4.64
CA ALA A 82 3.03 -8.66 -3.38
C ALA A 82 4.29 -9.38 -2.88
N GLU A 83 5.37 -8.64 -2.72
CA GLU A 83 6.66 -9.15 -2.26
C GLU A 83 7.23 -8.31 -1.10
N HIS A 84 7.03 -7.00 -1.12
CA HIS A 84 7.56 -6.07 -0.13
C HIS A 84 6.45 -5.36 0.61
N ASP A 85 6.48 -5.40 1.94
CA ASP A 85 5.56 -4.65 2.80
C ASP A 85 5.80 -3.13 2.65
N GLY A 86 4.74 -2.32 2.85
CA GLY A 86 4.86 -0.86 2.86
C GLY A 86 3.81 -0.10 2.05
N SER A 87 2.84 -0.79 1.46
CA SER A 87 1.72 -0.19 0.74
C SER A 87 0.42 -0.34 1.52
N VAL A 88 -0.37 0.72 1.62
CA VAL A 88 -1.70 0.65 2.27
C VAL A 88 -2.81 0.21 1.31
N ALA A 89 -2.55 0.18 0.01
CA ALA A 89 -3.55 -0.20 -0.99
C ALA A 89 -2.99 -1.22 -1.97
N ALA A 90 -3.71 -2.33 -2.16
CA ALA A 90 -3.38 -3.31 -3.19
C ALA A 90 -3.65 -2.75 -4.59
N PRO A 91 -2.80 -3.06 -5.60
CA PRO A 91 -3.08 -2.76 -7.00
C PRO A 91 -4.20 -3.67 -7.50
N THR A 92 -5.45 -3.23 -7.35
CA THR A 92 -6.66 -4.07 -7.52
C THR A 92 -6.77 -4.76 -8.88
N ALA A 93 -6.20 -4.22 -9.94
CA ALA A 93 -6.10 -4.90 -11.23
C ALA A 93 -5.31 -6.21 -11.13
N GLY A 94 -4.33 -6.28 -10.22
CA GLY A 94 -3.53 -7.48 -9.95
C GLY A 94 -4.30 -8.60 -9.26
N LEU A 95 -5.41 -8.29 -8.58
CA LEU A 95 -6.25 -9.30 -7.91
C LEU A 95 -6.91 -10.29 -8.88
N HIS A 96 -7.01 -9.93 -10.15
CA HIS A 96 -7.53 -10.81 -11.20
C HIS A 96 -6.52 -11.86 -11.69
N PHE A 97 -5.27 -11.76 -11.26
CA PHE A 97 -4.20 -12.67 -11.68
C PHE A 97 -4.03 -13.80 -10.69
N THR A 98 -3.90 -15.00 -11.23
CA THR A 98 -3.58 -16.22 -10.46
C THR A 98 -2.25 -16.80 -10.94
N PRO A 99 -1.57 -17.64 -10.16
CA PRO A 99 -0.37 -18.35 -10.62
C PRO A 99 -0.61 -19.11 -11.94
N ALA A 100 -1.75 -19.79 -12.08
CA ALA A 100 -2.11 -20.53 -13.29
C ALA A 100 -2.26 -19.60 -14.52
N LEU A 101 -2.84 -18.39 -14.34
CA LEU A 101 -2.94 -17.40 -15.41
C LEU A 101 -1.55 -16.90 -15.83
N LEU A 102 -0.67 -16.62 -14.87
CA LEU A 102 0.70 -16.20 -15.16
C LEU A 102 1.47 -17.27 -15.90
N ASP A 103 1.31 -18.54 -15.55
CA ASP A 103 1.94 -19.67 -16.27
C ASP A 103 1.40 -19.78 -17.71
N ALA A 104 0.10 -19.60 -17.91
CA ALA A 104 -0.50 -19.59 -19.25
C ALA A 104 0.00 -18.42 -20.12
N ILE A 105 0.23 -17.24 -19.50
CA ILE A 105 0.81 -16.08 -20.17
C ILE A 105 2.25 -16.37 -20.61
N ARG A 106 3.07 -16.93 -19.70
CA ARG A 106 4.45 -17.31 -19.99
C ARG A 106 4.54 -18.39 -21.08
N ALA A 107 3.63 -19.37 -21.06
CA ALA A 107 3.55 -20.41 -22.08
C ALA A 107 3.23 -19.87 -23.49
N LYS A 108 2.64 -18.68 -23.57
CA LYS A 108 2.41 -17.95 -24.85
C LYS A 108 3.63 -17.09 -25.27
N GLY A 109 4.75 -17.17 -24.56
CA GLY A 109 5.95 -16.39 -24.88
C GLY A 109 5.88 -14.93 -24.43
N VAL A 110 4.94 -14.56 -23.57
CA VAL A 110 4.84 -13.21 -22.99
C VAL A 110 5.69 -13.16 -21.72
N SER A 111 6.66 -12.25 -21.67
CA SER A 111 7.45 -12.01 -20.47
C SER A 111 6.65 -11.18 -19.45
N THR A 112 6.88 -11.45 -18.17
CA THR A 112 6.29 -10.68 -17.07
C THR A 112 7.41 -10.03 -16.26
N HIS A 113 7.23 -8.75 -15.95
CA HIS A 113 8.18 -7.95 -15.18
C HIS A 113 7.43 -7.24 -14.07
N ALA A 114 8.03 -7.12 -12.89
CA ALA A 114 7.46 -6.43 -11.76
C ALA A 114 8.10 -5.05 -11.57
N VAL A 115 7.30 -4.12 -11.05
CA VAL A 115 7.72 -2.82 -10.54
C VAL A 115 7.14 -2.66 -9.14
N THR A 116 7.82 -1.91 -8.27
CA THR A 116 7.38 -1.69 -6.89
C THR A 116 6.91 -0.26 -6.72
N LEU A 117 5.71 -0.07 -6.15
CA LEU A 117 5.20 1.23 -5.73
C LEU A 117 4.59 1.10 -4.34
N HIS A 118 5.08 1.88 -3.39
CA HIS A 118 4.51 2.00 -2.06
C HIS A 118 3.42 3.07 -2.05
N VAL A 119 2.18 2.62 -2.17
CA VAL A 119 1.00 3.51 -2.17
C VAL A 119 0.71 3.97 -0.76
N GLY A 120 0.76 5.29 -0.55
CA GLY A 120 0.51 5.90 0.75
C GLY A 120 -0.99 6.02 1.09
N ALA A 121 -1.28 6.35 2.36
CA ALA A 121 -2.65 6.53 2.86
C ALA A 121 -3.43 7.65 2.14
N GLY A 122 -2.73 8.56 1.47
CA GLY A 122 -3.32 9.63 0.66
C GLY A 122 -4.28 9.12 -0.43
N THR A 123 -4.12 7.88 -0.89
CA THR A 123 -4.99 7.27 -1.91
C THR A 123 -6.46 7.12 -1.44
N PHE A 124 -6.71 7.08 -0.13
CA PHE A 124 -8.05 6.98 0.45
C PHE A 124 -8.62 8.33 0.86
N LEU A 125 -7.86 9.41 0.75
CA LEU A 125 -8.33 10.73 1.09
C LEU A 125 -9.19 11.31 -0.04
N PRO A 126 -10.32 11.97 0.30
CA PRO A 126 -11.13 12.64 -0.70
C PRO A 126 -10.36 13.81 -1.32
N VAL A 127 -10.50 13.98 -2.64
CA VAL A 127 -10.03 15.18 -3.33
C VAL A 127 -10.83 16.38 -2.80
N LYS A 128 -10.12 17.37 -2.24
CA LYS A 128 -10.74 18.56 -1.64
C LYS A 128 -10.65 19.81 -2.53
N ALA A 129 -9.90 19.73 -3.62
CA ALA A 129 -9.73 20.83 -4.55
C ALA A 129 -10.91 20.86 -5.54
N ASP A 130 -11.50 22.03 -5.73
CA ASP A 130 -12.54 22.25 -6.74
C ASP A 130 -11.94 22.36 -8.15
N ASP A 131 -10.68 22.77 -8.27
CA ASP A 131 -9.92 22.80 -9.52
C ASP A 131 -8.78 21.76 -9.49
N LEU A 132 -8.62 21.03 -10.60
CA LEU A 132 -7.53 20.07 -10.77
C LEU A 132 -6.13 20.71 -10.66
N ALA A 133 -5.99 21.97 -11.03
CA ALA A 133 -4.74 22.72 -10.93
C ALA A 133 -4.30 22.94 -9.47
N ASP A 134 -5.23 23.00 -8.54
CA ASP A 134 -4.97 23.17 -7.11
C ASP A 134 -4.77 21.86 -6.35
N HIS A 135 -5.03 20.73 -7.00
CA HIS A 135 -4.87 19.42 -6.40
C HIS A 135 -3.40 19.01 -6.34
N LYS A 136 -2.83 19.00 -5.13
CA LYS A 136 -1.49 18.47 -4.88
C LYS A 136 -1.56 16.95 -4.70
N MET A 137 -1.02 16.23 -5.66
CA MET A 137 -0.85 14.78 -5.55
C MET A 137 0.18 14.46 -4.45
N HIS A 138 -0.13 13.48 -3.62
CA HIS A 138 0.85 12.93 -2.67
C HIS A 138 1.98 12.25 -3.44
N SER A 139 3.22 12.49 -2.99
CA SER A 139 4.38 11.77 -3.50
C SER A 139 4.37 10.35 -2.93
N GLU A 140 4.72 9.40 -3.76
CA GLU A 140 4.86 7.99 -3.40
C GLU A 140 6.25 7.52 -3.84
N TRP A 141 6.79 6.54 -3.12
CA TRP A 141 8.06 5.95 -3.47
C TRP A 141 7.84 4.73 -4.37
N GLY A 142 8.61 4.65 -5.45
CA GLY A 142 8.55 3.51 -6.36
C GLY A 142 9.90 3.18 -6.96
N GLU A 143 10.01 1.96 -7.47
CA GLU A 143 11.24 1.42 -8.03
C GLU A 143 10.96 0.63 -9.31
N VAL A 144 11.79 0.90 -10.32
CA VAL A 144 11.95 0.07 -11.53
C VAL A 144 13.39 -0.44 -11.53
N SER A 145 13.57 -1.75 -11.40
CA SER A 145 14.93 -2.31 -11.40
C SER A 145 15.63 -2.10 -12.75
N PRO A 146 16.98 -2.02 -12.78
CA PRO A 146 17.73 -1.92 -14.01
C PRO A 146 17.40 -3.03 -15.00
N GLU A 147 17.18 -4.25 -14.53
CA GLU A 147 16.83 -5.42 -15.33
C GLU A 147 15.46 -5.25 -15.98
N THR A 148 14.47 -4.80 -15.21
CA THR A 148 13.12 -4.50 -15.73
C THR A 148 13.17 -3.36 -16.74
N ALA A 149 13.88 -2.28 -16.47
CA ALA A 149 14.05 -1.16 -17.39
C ALA A 149 14.71 -1.61 -18.72
N ALA A 150 15.78 -2.40 -18.64
CA ALA A 150 16.46 -2.93 -19.82
C ALA A 150 15.54 -3.85 -20.65
N ALA A 151 14.76 -4.72 -20.01
CA ALA A 151 13.81 -5.61 -20.68
C ALA A 151 12.70 -4.83 -21.39
N LEU A 152 12.11 -3.83 -20.76
CA LEU A 152 11.07 -2.98 -21.34
C LEU A 152 11.61 -2.18 -22.54
N ASN A 153 12.81 -1.56 -22.41
CA ASN A 153 13.45 -0.86 -23.48
C ASN A 153 13.75 -1.77 -24.68
N ALA A 154 14.16 -3.01 -24.44
CA ALA A 154 14.40 -3.98 -25.50
C ALA A 154 13.10 -4.38 -26.25
N VAL A 155 11.98 -4.44 -25.56
CA VAL A 155 10.65 -4.67 -26.18
C VAL A 155 10.27 -3.47 -27.04
N HIS A 156 10.43 -2.26 -26.50
CA HIS A 156 10.12 -1.01 -27.22
C HIS A 156 10.96 -0.89 -28.50
N ALA A 157 12.26 -1.12 -28.42
CA ALA A 157 13.19 -1.06 -29.56
C ALA A 157 12.84 -2.05 -30.69
N LYS A 158 12.18 -3.16 -30.36
CA LYS A 158 11.71 -4.17 -31.34
C LYS A 158 10.29 -3.90 -31.85
N GLY A 159 9.67 -2.79 -31.49
CA GLY A 159 8.28 -2.47 -31.83
C GLY A 159 7.26 -3.40 -31.14
N GLY A 160 7.64 -4.04 -30.04
CA GLY A 160 6.75 -4.85 -29.23
C GLY A 160 5.79 -4.03 -28.39
N ARG A 161 4.85 -4.71 -27.73
CA ARG A 161 3.88 -4.06 -26.84
C ARG A 161 4.24 -4.28 -25.38
N ILE A 162 4.13 -3.22 -24.58
CA ILE A 162 4.19 -3.25 -23.13
C ILE A 162 2.76 -3.07 -22.61
N VAL A 163 2.32 -3.95 -21.73
CA VAL A 163 0.98 -3.94 -21.14
C VAL A 163 1.11 -3.77 -19.63
N CYS A 164 0.69 -2.62 -19.12
CA CYS A 164 0.65 -2.37 -17.69
C CYS A 164 -0.58 -3.00 -17.05
N VAL A 165 -0.39 -3.72 -15.96
CA VAL A 165 -1.49 -4.26 -15.16
C VAL A 165 -1.86 -3.24 -14.08
N GLY A 166 -2.88 -2.44 -14.38
CA GLY A 166 -3.38 -1.37 -13.51
C GLY A 166 -2.66 -0.03 -13.65
N THR A 167 -3.29 0.99 -13.07
CA THR A 167 -2.79 2.37 -13.10
C THR A 167 -1.52 2.56 -12.28
N THR A 168 -1.29 1.73 -11.26
CA THR A 168 -0.09 1.76 -10.40
C THR A 168 1.17 1.55 -11.23
N SER A 169 1.23 0.46 -12.02
CA SER A 169 2.38 0.18 -12.90
C SER A 169 2.50 1.19 -14.04
N LEU A 170 1.39 1.61 -14.63
CA LEU A 170 1.39 2.64 -15.68
C LEU A 170 1.97 3.96 -15.17
N ARG A 171 1.47 4.45 -14.03
CA ARG A 171 1.94 5.69 -13.42
C ARG A 171 3.45 5.68 -13.16
N LEU A 172 3.97 4.56 -12.64
CA LEU A 172 5.39 4.44 -12.34
C LEU A 172 6.24 4.49 -13.61
N LEU A 173 5.85 3.77 -14.66
CA LEU A 173 6.57 3.77 -15.92
C LEU A 173 6.53 5.13 -16.63
N GLU A 174 5.38 5.81 -16.65
CA GLU A 174 5.24 7.16 -17.19
C GLU A 174 6.07 8.19 -16.41
N SER A 175 6.29 7.98 -15.11
CA SER A 175 7.12 8.86 -14.28
C SER A 175 8.61 8.63 -14.45
N ALA A 176 9.01 7.46 -14.98
CA ALA A 176 10.39 7.04 -15.18
C ALA A 176 10.88 7.23 -16.63
N SER A 177 9.98 7.64 -17.54
CA SER A 177 10.25 7.82 -18.97
C SER A 177 10.86 9.18 -19.32
#